data_ce9c7a72192104261e5fc65327538c3f
#
_entry.id   ce9c7a72192104261e5fc65327538c3f
#
_cell.length_a   1.000
_cell.length_b   1.000
_cell.length_c   1.000
_cell.angle_alpha   90.00
_cell.angle_beta   90.00
_cell.angle_gamma   90.00
#
_symmetry.space_group_name_H-M   'P 1'
#
loop_
_entity.id
_entity.type
_entity.pdbx_description
1 polymer ?
#
loop_
_entity_poly.entity_id
_entity_poly.type
_entity_poly.pdbx_seq_one_letter_code
_entity_poly.pdbx_strand_id
1 'polypeptide(L)'
;MKKGLMKKIIATAVLGIMTMGLAGCGSSNDKNSASKTDLLEKIQKNGKLVVGMSADYAPYEFHYIDENGKDVIGGFDVDIANEIANKIGVDLVIQEMDFDALVSALPAGKVDLVISGMNPTEERAKVVDFSEVYYNSKHGILVRAEDADKYQTFADLEGAKVGVQLGSTQEKIAKTEIPNVNLQQLSNINNLILELKAGKVDAIVMEKPVAEMAVKSNPELAVGKPTYEEQTGGNAVGIAKNNPQLLAKVNEVITELNESGKMDEYIAKANELAATANIVEE
;
A
#
# COMPACT_ATOMS: atom_id res chain seq x y z
N MET A 1 59.74 37.59 -16.12
CA MET A 1 59.97 38.84 -16.92
C MET A 1 58.62 39.50 -17.19
N LYS A 2 58.51 40.72 -16.75
CA LYS A 2 57.74 41.88 -17.22
C LYS A 2 56.21 41.76 -17.24
N LYS A 3 55.53 42.41 -16.31
CA LYS A 3 55.12 43.87 -16.29
C LYS A 3 53.94 44.05 -17.24
N GLY A 4 52.81 44.56 -16.84
CA GLY A 4 52.36 45.72 -16.05
C GLY A 4 51.15 46.19 -16.78
N LEU A 5 50.25 46.91 -16.34
CA LEU A 5 50.08 48.07 -15.56
C LEU A 5 48.68 48.61 -15.87
N MET A 6 47.81 48.70 -14.88
CA MET A 6 47.05 49.87 -14.42
C MET A 6 46.69 50.97 -15.44
N LYS A 7 45.45 51.43 -15.41
CA LYS A 7 44.98 52.80 -15.09
C LYS A 7 43.51 52.94 -15.58
N LYS A 8 42.60 53.31 -14.80
CA LYS A 8 42.15 54.52 -14.08
C LYS A 8 40.97 55.20 -14.77
N ILE A 9 39.85 55.24 -14.05
CA ILE A 9 38.99 56.35 -13.65
C ILE A 9 38.44 57.26 -14.78
N ILE A 10 37.11 57.48 -14.80
CA ILE A 10 36.47 58.81 -14.58
C ILE A 10 34.99 58.64 -14.26
N ALA A 11 34.56 59.26 -13.17
CA ALA A 11 33.18 59.49 -12.74
C ALA A 11 32.63 60.72 -13.45
N THR A 12 31.34 60.75 -13.76
CA THR A 12 30.63 62.01 -13.88
C THR A 12 29.19 61.82 -13.41
N ALA A 13 28.87 62.56 -12.34
CA ALA A 13 27.52 62.72 -11.80
C ALA A 13 26.78 63.80 -12.62
N VAL A 14 25.51 63.58 -12.89
CA VAL A 14 24.55 64.67 -13.18
C VAL A 14 23.27 64.44 -12.41
N LEU A 15 22.96 65.44 -11.62
CA LEU A 15 21.81 65.68 -10.75
C LEU A 15 20.64 66.19 -11.59
N GLY A 16 19.40 65.80 -11.28
CA GLY A 16 18.28 66.62 -11.80
C GLY A 16 16.89 65.93 -11.74
N ILE A 17 16.16 66.30 -10.73
CA ILE A 17 14.77 66.78 -10.65
C ILE A 17 13.67 65.71 -10.40
N MET A 18 13.09 65.90 -9.22
CA MET A 18 11.79 65.41 -8.73
C MET A 18 10.63 65.81 -9.64
N THR A 19 9.69 64.88 -9.88
CA THR A 19 8.27 65.24 -9.93
C THR A 19 7.45 64.16 -9.21
N MET A 20 6.72 64.65 -8.20
CA MET A 20 5.67 63.89 -7.49
C MET A 20 4.52 63.55 -8.41
N GLY A 21 4.07 62.30 -8.36
CA GLY A 21 2.80 61.84 -8.88
C GLY A 21 2.22 60.79 -7.92
N LEU A 22 1.39 61.27 -6.95
CA LEU A 22 0.50 60.40 -6.18
C LEU A 22 -0.63 60.01 -7.10
N ALA A 23 -0.90 58.72 -7.20
CA ALA A 23 -2.24 58.09 -7.12
C ALA A 23 -2.19 56.65 -7.57
N GLY A 24 -2.79 55.74 -6.79
CA GLY A 24 -3.10 54.38 -7.27
C GLY A 24 -2.81 53.29 -6.24
N CYS A 25 -3.54 53.32 -5.10
CA CYS A 25 -3.76 52.08 -4.34
C CYS A 25 -4.43 51.04 -5.23
N GLY A 26 -3.67 50.06 -5.65
CA GLY A 26 -4.15 48.82 -6.20
C GLY A 26 -3.46 47.68 -5.47
N SER A 27 -4.01 47.30 -4.31
CA SER A 27 -3.57 46.12 -3.57
C SER A 27 -4.05 44.88 -4.30
N SER A 28 -3.36 44.48 -5.35
CA SER A 28 -3.45 43.12 -5.89
C SER A 28 -2.48 42.26 -5.11
N ASN A 29 -3.01 41.71 -4.04
CA ASN A 29 -2.37 40.64 -3.28
C ASN A 29 -2.48 39.35 -4.13
N ASP A 30 -1.79 39.34 -5.26
CA ASP A 30 -1.51 38.11 -6.00
C ASP A 30 -0.57 37.27 -5.14
N LYS A 31 -1.22 36.53 -4.20
CA LYS A 31 -0.62 35.31 -3.70
C LYS A 31 -0.43 34.43 -4.92
N ASN A 32 0.78 34.39 -5.41
CA ASN A 32 1.28 33.40 -6.34
C ASN A 32 1.27 32.05 -5.61
N SER A 33 0.07 31.55 -5.34
CA SER A 33 -0.18 30.14 -5.03
C SER A 33 0.07 29.43 -6.35
N ALA A 34 1.31 28.98 -6.55
CA ALA A 34 1.56 27.99 -7.57
C ALA A 34 0.53 26.88 -7.31
N SER A 35 -0.51 26.80 -8.14
CA SER A 35 -1.52 25.76 -8.11
C SER A 35 -0.74 24.45 -8.23
N LYS A 36 -0.60 23.72 -7.12
CA LYS A 36 -0.13 22.35 -7.19
C LYS A 36 -1.11 21.66 -8.14
N THR A 37 -0.63 21.29 -9.32
CA THR A 37 -1.44 20.53 -10.27
C THR A 37 -2.01 19.34 -9.49
N ASP A 38 -3.34 19.17 -9.53
CA ASP A 38 -4.03 18.08 -8.87
C ASP A 38 -3.46 16.74 -9.35
N LEU A 39 -3.29 15.80 -8.43
CA LEU A 39 -2.69 14.50 -8.77
C LEU A 39 -3.55 13.76 -9.80
N LEU A 40 -4.88 13.85 -9.72
CA LEU A 40 -5.79 13.25 -10.69
C LEU A 40 -5.55 13.80 -12.11
N GLU A 41 -5.43 15.14 -12.24
CA GLU A 41 -5.11 15.76 -13.54
C GLU A 41 -3.75 15.30 -14.09
N LYS A 42 -2.78 15.14 -13.19
CA LYS A 42 -1.44 14.64 -13.54
C LYS A 42 -1.50 13.19 -14.05
N ILE A 43 -2.24 12.32 -13.36
CA ILE A 43 -2.47 10.92 -13.76
C ILE A 43 -3.12 10.88 -15.14
N GLN A 44 -4.22 11.63 -15.35
CA GLN A 44 -4.94 11.69 -16.62
C GLN A 44 -4.05 12.19 -17.76
N LYS A 45 -3.26 13.23 -17.51
CA LYS A 45 -2.31 13.77 -18.51
C LYS A 45 -1.21 12.77 -18.86
N ASN A 46 -0.74 11.99 -17.90
CA ASN A 46 0.30 10.98 -18.12
C ASN A 46 -0.25 9.70 -18.74
N GLY A 47 -1.58 9.51 -18.76
CA GLY A 47 -2.27 8.33 -19.29
C GLY A 47 -2.02 7.05 -18.48
N LYS A 48 -1.53 7.15 -17.23
CA LYS A 48 -1.16 6.01 -16.40
C LYS A 48 -1.47 6.26 -14.93
N LEU A 49 -2.05 5.24 -14.28
CA LEU A 49 -2.21 5.14 -12.83
C LEU A 49 -1.17 4.14 -12.31
N VAL A 50 -0.24 4.60 -11.47
CA VAL A 50 0.79 3.74 -10.87
C VAL A 50 0.33 3.31 -9.48
N VAL A 51 0.12 2.00 -9.30
CA VAL A 51 -0.36 1.40 -8.05
C VAL A 51 0.74 0.55 -7.42
N GLY A 52 1.09 0.85 -6.17
CA GLY A 52 2.03 0.07 -5.38
C GLY A 52 1.33 -1.15 -4.77
N MET A 53 1.94 -2.33 -4.92
CA MET A 53 1.48 -3.61 -4.38
C MET A 53 2.65 -4.46 -3.87
N SER A 54 2.38 -5.33 -2.88
CA SER A 54 3.28 -6.42 -2.45
C SER A 54 2.62 -7.74 -2.87
N ALA A 55 3.02 -8.25 -4.05
CA ALA A 55 2.27 -9.30 -4.75
C ALA A 55 2.56 -10.72 -4.23
N ASP A 56 2.50 -10.88 -2.91
CA ASP A 56 2.71 -12.14 -2.18
C ASP A 56 1.54 -12.53 -1.25
N TYR A 57 0.36 -11.88 -1.39
CA TYR A 57 -0.72 -11.93 -0.40
C TYR A 57 -2.05 -12.45 -0.99
N ALA A 58 -2.06 -13.71 -1.51
CA ALA A 58 -3.28 -14.32 -2.06
C ALA A 58 -4.41 -14.41 -1.01
N PRO A 59 -5.66 -14.05 -1.36
CA PRO A 59 -6.22 -13.76 -2.68
C PRO A 59 -6.25 -12.27 -3.06
N TYR A 60 -5.61 -11.38 -2.31
CA TYR A 60 -5.58 -9.93 -2.55
C TYR A 60 -4.78 -9.60 -3.80
N GLU A 61 -3.46 -9.84 -3.78
CA GLU A 61 -2.55 -9.70 -4.91
C GLU A 61 -1.44 -10.75 -4.81
N PHE A 62 -1.21 -11.45 -5.92
CA PHE A 62 -0.24 -12.55 -5.96
C PHE A 62 0.20 -12.87 -7.40
N HIS A 63 1.40 -13.42 -7.52
CA HIS A 63 1.92 -13.93 -8.77
C HIS A 63 1.34 -15.30 -9.10
N TYR A 64 0.96 -15.49 -10.36
CA TYR A 64 0.56 -16.78 -10.89
C TYR A 64 0.93 -16.92 -12.36
N ILE A 65 1.06 -18.18 -12.83
CA ILE A 65 1.30 -18.48 -14.23
C ILE A 65 -0.04 -18.52 -14.97
N ASP A 66 -0.22 -17.62 -15.93
CA ASP A 66 -1.43 -17.57 -16.76
C ASP A 66 -1.52 -18.72 -17.78
N GLU A 67 -2.61 -18.80 -18.52
CA GLU A 67 -2.86 -19.81 -19.55
C GLU A 67 -1.83 -19.82 -20.70
N ASN A 68 -1.07 -18.73 -20.85
CA ASN A 68 0.00 -18.59 -21.84
C ASN A 68 1.38 -18.94 -21.27
N GLY A 69 1.46 -19.36 -20.01
CA GLY A 69 2.71 -19.66 -19.32
C GLY A 69 3.49 -18.43 -18.87
N LYS A 70 2.82 -17.26 -18.80
CA LYS A 70 3.43 -16.00 -18.37
C LYS A 70 3.15 -15.76 -16.89
N ASP A 71 4.17 -15.32 -16.15
CA ASP A 71 4.03 -14.81 -14.81
C ASP A 71 3.29 -13.45 -14.84
N VAL A 72 2.19 -13.36 -14.11
CA VAL A 72 1.33 -12.18 -14.01
C VAL A 72 0.84 -11.99 -12.58
N ILE A 73 0.54 -10.74 -12.22
CA ILE A 73 -0.06 -10.42 -10.92
C ILE A 73 -1.59 -10.42 -11.06
N GLY A 74 -2.27 -11.15 -10.20
CA GLY A 74 -3.73 -11.20 -10.09
C GLY A 74 -4.20 -11.09 -8.66
N GLY A 75 -5.52 -11.12 -8.47
CA GLY A 75 -6.15 -10.96 -7.18
C GLY A 75 -7.19 -9.84 -7.18
N PHE A 76 -8.04 -9.76 -6.15
CA PHE A 76 -9.12 -8.77 -6.15
C PHE A 76 -8.62 -7.33 -5.96
N ASP A 77 -7.46 -7.11 -5.32
CA ASP A 77 -6.82 -5.79 -5.25
C ASP A 77 -6.38 -5.29 -6.64
N VAL A 78 -5.97 -6.22 -7.52
CA VAL A 78 -5.68 -5.91 -8.92
C VAL A 78 -6.95 -5.58 -9.71
N ASP A 79 -8.05 -6.32 -9.47
CA ASP A 79 -9.35 -6.03 -10.09
C ASP A 79 -9.87 -4.64 -9.66
N ILE A 80 -9.76 -4.28 -8.37
CA ILE A 80 -10.09 -2.93 -7.85
C ILE A 80 -9.23 -1.85 -8.52
N ALA A 81 -7.91 -2.08 -8.63
CA ALA A 81 -6.98 -1.14 -9.28
C ALA A 81 -7.35 -0.90 -10.74
N ASN A 82 -7.74 -1.96 -11.46
CA ASN A 82 -8.21 -1.87 -12.85
C ASN A 82 -9.50 -1.04 -12.97
N GLU A 83 -10.48 -1.22 -12.07
CA GLU A 83 -11.71 -0.43 -12.09
C GLU A 83 -11.43 1.06 -11.81
N ILE A 84 -10.51 1.36 -10.90
CA ILE A 84 -10.08 2.74 -10.64
C ILE A 84 -9.41 3.34 -11.89
N ALA A 85 -8.48 2.62 -12.52
CA ALA A 85 -7.80 3.07 -13.73
C ALA A 85 -8.79 3.31 -14.88
N ASN A 86 -9.73 2.38 -15.10
CA ASN A 86 -10.80 2.50 -16.10
C ASN A 86 -11.70 3.71 -15.83
N LYS A 87 -12.09 3.96 -14.58
CA LYS A 87 -12.92 5.09 -14.16
C LYS A 87 -12.23 6.43 -14.40
N ILE A 88 -10.90 6.49 -14.24
CA ILE A 88 -10.06 7.67 -14.50
C ILE A 88 -9.80 7.83 -16.00
N GLY A 89 -9.87 6.74 -16.78
CA GLY A 89 -9.62 6.72 -18.23
C GLY A 89 -8.14 6.63 -18.59
N VAL A 90 -7.36 5.82 -17.85
CA VAL A 90 -5.91 5.64 -18.00
C VAL A 90 -5.51 4.16 -17.90
N ASP A 91 -4.29 3.84 -18.32
CA ASP A 91 -3.72 2.49 -18.15
C ASP A 91 -3.28 2.24 -16.71
N LEU A 92 -3.50 1.01 -16.20
CA LEU A 92 -2.94 0.56 -14.92
C LEU A 92 -1.47 0.16 -15.09
N VAL A 93 -0.63 0.61 -14.15
CA VAL A 93 0.75 0.14 -13.98
C VAL A 93 0.92 -0.31 -12.54
N ILE A 94 1.18 -1.60 -12.33
CA ILE A 94 1.53 -2.13 -11.00
C ILE A 94 3.03 -1.91 -10.76
N GLN A 95 3.35 -1.26 -9.64
CA GLN A 95 4.71 -1.09 -9.15
C GLN A 95 4.87 -1.97 -7.91
N GLU A 96 5.47 -3.13 -8.12
CA GLU A 96 5.73 -4.07 -7.04
C GLU A 96 6.85 -3.59 -6.13
N MET A 97 6.69 -3.80 -4.83
CA MET A 97 7.69 -3.53 -3.79
C MET A 97 7.31 -4.23 -2.48
N ASP A 98 8.28 -4.33 -1.56
CA ASP A 98 8.04 -4.86 -0.22
C ASP A 98 6.95 -4.08 0.52
N PHE A 99 6.12 -4.78 1.31
CA PHE A 99 4.96 -4.19 2.00
C PHE A 99 5.32 -2.99 2.88
N ASP A 100 6.42 -3.05 3.62
CA ASP A 100 6.88 -1.97 4.52
C ASP A 100 7.34 -0.70 3.77
N ALA A 101 7.64 -0.80 2.46
CA ALA A 101 7.99 0.33 1.62
C ALA A 101 6.79 1.08 1.05
N LEU A 102 5.61 0.43 0.95
CA LEU A 102 4.43 0.94 0.24
C LEU A 102 3.95 2.31 0.75
N VAL A 103 3.74 2.45 2.06
CA VAL A 103 3.23 3.71 2.64
C VAL A 103 4.16 4.89 2.34
N SER A 104 5.48 4.66 2.41
CA SER A 104 6.49 5.69 2.15
C SER A 104 6.61 6.06 0.67
N ALA A 105 6.20 5.18 -0.23
CA ALA A 105 6.24 5.41 -1.67
C ALA A 105 5.25 6.50 -2.13
N LEU A 106 4.12 6.66 -1.43
CA LEU A 106 3.08 7.65 -1.73
C LEU A 106 3.59 9.11 -1.59
N PRO A 107 4.06 9.57 -0.42
CA PRO A 107 4.58 10.94 -0.30
C PRO A 107 5.87 11.17 -1.12
N ALA A 108 6.60 10.11 -1.44
CA ALA A 108 7.76 10.18 -2.32
C ALA A 108 7.38 10.31 -3.82
N GLY A 109 6.10 10.17 -4.17
CA GLY A 109 5.61 10.24 -5.55
C GLY A 109 6.10 9.11 -6.45
N LYS A 110 6.46 7.96 -5.87
CA LYS A 110 6.86 6.76 -6.62
C LYS A 110 5.65 6.02 -7.16
N VAL A 111 4.53 6.09 -6.43
CA VAL A 111 3.23 5.52 -6.80
C VAL A 111 2.14 6.56 -6.56
N ASP A 112 1.01 6.42 -7.25
CA ASP A 112 -0.15 7.30 -7.13
C ASP A 112 -1.13 6.77 -6.06
N LEU A 113 -1.29 5.45 -5.99
CA LEU A 113 -2.09 4.71 -5.02
C LEU A 113 -1.29 3.55 -4.43
N VAL A 114 -1.73 3.07 -3.26
CA VAL A 114 -1.35 1.78 -2.68
C VAL A 114 -2.61 0.96 -2.46
N ILE A 115 -2.65 -0.24 -3.05
CA ILE A 115 -3.71 -1.25 -2.84
C ILE A 115 -2.98 -2.56 -2.60
N SER A 116 -3.01 -3.07 -1.36
CA SER A 116 -2.20 -4.24 -0.96
C SER A 116 -2.65 -4.75 0.42
N GLY A 117 -3.92 -5.16 0.55
CA GLY A 117 -4.47 -5.57 1.85
C GLY A 117 -4.23 -4.55 2.97
N MET A 118 -4.15 -3.26 2.65
CA MET A 118 -3.61 -2.23 3.54
C MET A 118 -4.64 -1.73 4.54
N ASN A 119 -4.40 -1.93 5.84
CA ASN A 119 -5.26 -1.40 6.90
C ASN A 119 -4.99 0.11 7.14
N PRO A 120 -6.04 0.96 7.29
CA PRO A 120 -5.92 2.40 7.51
C PRO A 120 -5.64 2.74 8.99
N THR A 121 -4.48 2.34 9.51
CA THR A 121 -4.12 2.62 10.91
C THR A 121 -3.93 4.11 11.16
N GLU A 122 -4.15 4.56 12.41
CA GLU A 122 -3.92 5.96 12.81
C GLU A 122 -2.48 6.42 12.55
N GLU A 123 -1.51 5.51 12.64
CA GLU A 123 -0.10 5.81 12.38
C GLU A 123 0.12 6.11 10.89
N ARG A 124 -0.37 5.24 10.01
CA ARG A 124 -0.31 5.45 8.56
C ARG A 124 -1.10 6.68 8.12
N ALA A 125 -2.27 6.92 8.75
CA ALA A 125 -3.12 8.07 8.48
C ALA A 125 -2.48 9.43 8.82
N LYS A 126 -1.39 9.48 9.59
CA LYS A 126 -0.60 10.71 9.80
C LYS A 126 0.13 11.17 8.53
N VAL A 127 0.50 10.25 7.65
CA VAL A 127 1.37 10.52 6.49
C VAL A 127 0.68 10.33 5.14
N VAL A 128 -0.41 9.55 5.07
CA VAL A 128 -1.22 9.33 3.88
C VAL A 128 -2.71 9.50 4.20
N ASP A 129 -3.55 9.66 3.17
CA ASP A 129 -5.00 9.57 3.28
C ASP A 129 -5.45 8.17 2.85
N PHE A 130 -6.63 7.74 3.31
CA PHE A 130 -7.21 6.46 2.96
C PHE A 130 -8.61 6.65 2.38
N SER A 131 -8.98 5.75 1.48
CA SER A 131 -10.36 5.60 1.00
C SER A 131 -11.29 5.07 2.08
N GLU A 132 -12.56 4.93 1.72
CA GLU A 132 -13.47 4.02 2.41
C GLU A 132 -12.90 2.60 2.38
N VAL A 133 -13.27 1.79 3.40
CA VAL A 133 -12.88 0.39 3.50
C VAL A 133 -13.56 -0.41 2.38
N TYR A 134 -12.78 -1.17 1.62
CA TYR A 134 -13.30 -2.01 0.54
C TYR A 134 -13.50 -3.47 0.95
N TYR A 135 -12.75 -3.95 1.96
CA TYR A 135 -12.86 -5.32 2.46
C TYR A 135 -12.58 -5.39 3.96
N ASN A 136 -13.32 -6.21 4.69
CA ASN A 136 -13.12 -6.43 6.12
C ASN A 136 -12.79 -7.90 6.36
N SER A 137 -11.64 -8.16 6.97
CA SER A 137 -11.23 -9.50 7.36
C SER A 137 -10.81 -9.54 8.83
N LYS A 138 -10.68 -10.77 9.35
CA LYS A 138 -10.13 -11.02 10.68
C LYS A 138 -8.69 -11.49 10.53
N HIS A 139 -7.89 -11.23 11.55
CA HIS A 139 -6.56 -11.82 11.65
C HIS A 139 -6.63 -13.16 12.38
N GLY A 140 -5.69 -14.04 12.07
CA GLY A 140 -5.55 -15.35 12.67
C GLY A 140 -4.11 -15.80 12.65
N ILE A 141 -3.90 -17.09 12.87
CA ILE A 141 -2.59 -17.70 12.75
C ILE A 141 -2.60 -18.84 11.74
N LEU A 142 -1.51 -18.97 11.00
CA LEU A 142 -1.17 -20.16 10.23
C LEU A 142 -0.17 -20.99 11.03
N VAL A 143 -0.41 -22.29 11.11
CA VAL A 143 0.42 -23.26 11.86
C VAL A 143 0.63 -24.52 11.02
N ARG A 144 1.53 -25.42 11.44
CA ARG A 144 1.58 -26.76 10.88
C ARG A 144 0.31 -27.53 11.28
N ALA A 145 -0.15 -28.44 10.44
CA ALA A 145 -1.39 -29.20 10.65
C ALA A 145 -1.41 -29.96 11.99
N GLU A 146 -0.28 -30.47 12.42
CA GLU A 146 -0.10 -31.14 13.73
C GLU A 146 -0.28 -30.20 14.92
N ASP A 147 -0.08 -28.90 14.74
CA ASP A 147 -0.21 -27.85 15.77
C ASP A 147 -1.59 -27.14 15.73
N ALA A 148 -2.55 -27.57 14.88
CA ALA A 148 -3.84 -26.89 14.65
C ALA A 148 -4.63 -26.59 15.94
N ASP A 149 -4.58 -27.50 16.90
CA ASP A 149 -5.27 -27.41 18.20
C ASP A 149 -4.37 -26.95 19.37
N LYS A 150 -3.10 -26.69 19.11
CA LYS A 150 -2.11 -26.40 20.15
C LYS A 150 -2.34 -25.06 20.81
N TYR A 151 -2.70 -24.03 20.04
CA TYR A 151 -2.90 -22.67 20.49
C TYR A 151 -4.39 -22.33 20.45
N GLN A 152 -4.99 -21.96 21.59
CA GLN A 152 -6.41 -21.58 21.69
C GLN A 152 -6.57 -20.06 21.62
N THR A 153 -5.57 -19.31 22.10
CA THR A 153 -5.51 -17.85 22.12
C THR A 153 -4.13 -17.38 21.65
N PHE A 154 -3.99 -16.10 21.34
CA PHE A 154 -2.69 -15.51 21.01
C PHE A 154 -1.71 -15.62 22.19
N ALA A 155 -2.19 -15.53 23.43
CA ALA A 155 -1.34 -15.66 24.63
C ALA A 155 -0.67 -17.04 24.73
N ASP A 156 -1.27 -18.09 24.18
CA ASP A 156 -0.69 -19.45 24.19
C ASP A 156 0.56 -19.58 23.30
N LEU A 157 0.82 -18.57 22.46
CA LEU A 157 2.06 -18.46 21.66
C LEU A 157 3.24 -17.91 22.48
N GLU A 158 3.10 -17.68 23.79
CA GLU A 158 4.23 -17.29 24.63
C GLU A 158 5.39 -18.26 24.49
N GLY A 159 6.58 -17.73 24.17
CA GLY A 159 7.80 -18.51 23.94
C GLY A 159 7.90 -19.20 22.57
N ALA A 160 6.82 -19.21 21.78
CA ALA A 160 6.87 -19.65 20.40
C ALA A 160 7.59 -18.64 19.50
N LYS A 161 8.21 -19.11 18.44
CA LYS A 161 8.79 -18.25 17.40
C LYS A 161 7.71 -17.91 16.37
N VAL A 162 7.32 -16.65 16.33
CA VAL A 162 6.17 -16.18 15.54
C VAL A 162 6.62 -15.36 14.32
N GLY A 163 6.22 -15.80 13.13
CA GLY A 163 6.43 -15.08 11.88
C GLY A 163 5.42 -13.97 11.69
N VAL A 164 5.86 -12.82 11.20
CA VAL A 164 5.01 -11.70 10.79
C VAL A 164 5.62 -10.98 9.59
N GLN A 165 4.78 -10.46 8.70
CA GLN A 165 5.28 -9.59 7.63
C GLN A 165 5.72 -8.25 8.22
N LEU A 166 6.89 -7.78 7.79
CA LEU A 166 7.50 -6.53 8.28
C LEU A 166 6.59 -5.32 7.99
N GLY A 167 6.38 -4.47 9.00
CA GLY A 167 5.57 -3.25 8.86
C GLY A 167 4.06 -3.47 8.80
N SER A 168 3.59 -4.72 8.97
CA SER A 168 2.16 -5.08 8.94
C SER A 168 1.43 -4.77 10.25
N THR A 169 0.10 -4.75 10.22
CA THR A 169 -0.73 -4.71 11.44
C THR A 169 -0.58 -5.98 12.27
N GLN A 170 -0.31 -7.12 11.63
CA GLN A 170 -0.08 -8.40 12.26
C GLN A 170 1.18 -8.39 13.14
N GLU A 171 2.21 -7.64 12.75
CA GLU A 171 3.37 -7.39 13.62
C GLU A 171 2.97 -6.70 14.93
N LYS A 172 2.09 -5.69 14.85
CA LYS A 172 1.58 -4.99 16.02
C LYS A 172 0.70 -5.92 16.87
N ILE A 173 -0.21 -6.69 16.25
CA ILE A 173 -1.05 -7.68 16.95
C ILE A 173 -0.16 -8.66 17.71
N ALA A 174 0.84 -9.25 17.06
CA ALA A 174 1.74 -10.18 17.73
C ALA A 174 2.46 -9.56 18.93
N LYS A 175 2.90 -8.30 18.83
CA LYS A 175 3.56 -7.57 19.92
C LYS A 175 2.63 -7.24 21.08
N THR A 176 1.33 -7.06 20.83
CA THR A 176 0.36 -6.68 21.87
C THR A 176 -0.33 -7.88 22.51
N GLU A 177 -0.62 -8.93 21.74
CA GLU A 177 -1.45 -10.05 22.17
C GLU A 177 -0.63 -11.26 22.63
N ILE A 178 0.66 -11.35 22.27
CA ILE A 178 1.52 -12.47 22.64
C ILE A 178 2.52 -12.03 23.72
N PRO A 179 2.43 -12.54 24.94
CA PRO A 179 3.40 -12.23 26.00
C PRO A 179 4.81 -12.67 25.59
N ASN A 180 5.81 -11.84 25.85
CA ASN A 180 7.22 -12.15 25.59
C ASN A 180 7.48 -12.69 24.17
N VAL A 181 6.78 -12.15 23.16
CA VAL A 181 6.80 -12.65 21.79
C VAL A 181 8.22 -12.71 21.21
N ASN A 182 8.56 -13.81 20.56
CA ASN A 182 9.80 -14.01 19.81
C ASN A 182 9.48 -13.89 18.31
N LEU A 183 9.65 -12.69 17.72
CA LEU A 183 9.28 -12.40 16.34
C LEU A 183 10.37 -12.76 15.34
N GLN A 184 9.94 -13.41 14.26
CA GLN A 184 10.65 -13.49 12.98
C GLN A 184 9.94 -12.59 11.98
N GLN A 185 10.59 -11.50 11.57
CA GLN A 185 10.05 -10.53 10.62
C GLN A 185 10.69 -10.74 9.26
N LEU A 186 9.87 -10.92 8.22
CA LEU A 186 10.32 -10.98 6.83
C LEU A 186 9.43 -10.06 5.98
N SER A 187 9.97 -9.51 4.90
CA SER A 187 9.22 -8.65 3.97
C SER A 187 8.19 -9.44 3.18
N ASN A 188 8.50 -10.69 2.81
CA ASN A 188 7.69 -11.54 1.95
C ASN A 188 6.99 -12.63 2.76
N ILE A 189 5.67 -12.81 2.55
CA ILE A 189 4.85 -13.77 3.29
C ILE A 189 5.13 -15.21 2.87
N ASN A 190 5.45 -15.45 1.59
CA ASN A 190 5.76 -16.79 1.11
C ASN A 190 7.03 -17.34 1.78
N ASN A 191 8.03 -16.47 2.01
CA ASN A 191 9.24 -16.85 2.76
C ASN A 191 8.92 -17.22 4.22
N LEU A 192 7.95 -16.55 4.87
CA LEU A 192 7.47 -16.96 6.21
C LEU A 192 6.78 -18.32 6.18
N ILE A 193 5.97 -18.60 5.14
CA ILE A 193 5.32 -19.91 4.95
C ILE A 193 6.37 -21.00 4.79
N LEU A 194 7.42 -20.76 4.01
CA LEU A 194 8.54 -21.71 3.88
C LEU A 194 9.26 -21.94 5.22
N GLU A 195 9.46 -20.88 6.02
CA GLU A 195 10.05 -21.01 7.36
C GLU A 195 9.15 -21.79 8.33
N LEU A 196 7.82 -21.64 8.24
CA LEU A 196 6.86 -22.42 9.02
C LEU A 196 6.93 -23.90 8.64
N LYS A 197 6.93 -24.23 7.35
CA LYS A 197 7.08 -25.61 6.84
C LYS A 197 8.40 -26.22 7.27
N ALA A 198 9.48 -25.45 7.30
CA ALA A 198 10.78 -25.90 7.74
C ALA A 198 10.94 -25.98 9.28
N GLY A 199 9.93 -25.63 10.07
CA GLY A 199 9.98 -25.63 11.53
C GLY A 199 10.85 -24.53 12.13
N LYS A 200 11.20 -23.49 11.36
CA LYS A 200 11.98 -22.35 11.83
C LYS A 200 11.14 -21.31 12.56
N VAL A 201 9.85 -21.25 12.28
CA VAL A 201 8.83 -20.56 13.07
C VAL A 201 7.73 -21.55 13.46
N ASP A 202 6.99 -21.24 14.54
CA ASP A 202 5.93 -22.10 15.07
C ASP A 202 4.56 -21.71 14.59
N ALA A 203 4.35 -20.42 14.31
CA ALA A 203 3.13 -19.84 13.77
C ALA A 203 3.44 -18.60 12.97
N ILE A 204 2.53 -18.19 12.07
CA ILE A 204 2.56 -16.92 11.37
C ILE A 204 1.26 -16.18 11.67
N VAL A 205 1.33 -14.91 12.08
CA VAL A 205 0.13 -14.07 12.21
C VAL A 205 -0.14 -13.41 10.85
N MET A 206 -1.35 -13.61 10.32
CA MET A 206 -1.77 -13.08 9.03
C MET A 206 -3.29 -12.90 8.99
N GLU A 207 -3.83 -12.36 7.91
CA GLU A 207 -5.27 -12.35 7.72
C GLU A 207 -5.82 -13.74 7.43
N LYS A 208 -7.01 -14.05 7.94
CA LYS A 208 -7.60 -15.39 7.80
C LYS A 208 -7.80 -15.82 6.35
N PRO A 209 -8.28 -14.97 5.41
CA PRO A 209 -8.38 -15.36 4.01
C PRO A 209 -7.04 -15.82 3.42
N VAL A 210 -5.93 -15.16 3.80
CA VAL A 210 -4.59 -15.54 3.34
C VAL A 210 -4.14 -16.87 3.95
N ALA A 211 -4.38 -17.07 5.25
CA ALA A 211 -4.11 -18.36 5.90
C ALA A 211 -4.91 -19.51 5.27
N GLU A 212 -6.18 -19.25 4.92
CA GLU A 212 -7.04 -20.24 4.26
C GLU A 212 -6.53 -20.59 2.84
N MET A 213 -6.01 -19.61 2.09
CA MET A 213 -5.39 -19.87 0.79
C MET A 213 -4.06 -20.63 0.94
N ALA A 214 -3.23 -20.25 1.91
CA ALA A 214 -1.99 -20.96 2.19
C ALA A 214 -2.23 -22.45 2.52
N VAL A 215 -3.28 -22.78 3.29
CA VAL A 215 -3.66 -24.18 3.59
C VAL A 215 -4.12 -24.93 2.35
N LYS A 216 -4.84 -24.28 1.43
CA LYS A 216 -5.26 -24.95 0.18
C LYS A 216 -4.08 -25.38 -0.68
N SER A 217 -3.04 -24.56 -0.74
CA SER A 217 -1.82 -24.85 -1.49
C SER A 217 -0.84 -25.75 -0.72
N ASN A 218 -0.95 -25.80 0.62
CA ASN A 218 -0.03 -26.52 1.50
C ASN A 218 -0.81 -27.38 2.52
N PRO A 219 -1.20 -28.61 2.17
CA PRO A 219 -2.03 -29.46 3.05
C PRO A 219 -1.39 -29.82 4.40
N GLU A 220 -0.08 -29.64 4.54
CA GLU A 220 0.67 -29.82 5.78
C GLU A 220 0.50 -28.65 6.77
N LEU A 221 -0.22 -27.58 6.37
CA LEU A 221 -0.52 -26.41 7.20
C LEU A 221 -2.00 -26.41 7.62
N ALA A 222 -2.32 -25.62 8.64
CA ALA A 222 -3.68 -25.41 9.14
C ALA A 222 -3.87 -23.97 9.62
N VAL A 223 -5.12 -23.48 9.52
CA VAL A 223 -5.53 -22.26 10.21
C VAL A 223 -5.72 -22.60 11.68
N GLY A 224 -4.98 -21.94 12.57
CA GLY A 224 -5.11 -22.10 14.00
C GLY A 224 -6.36 -21.41 14.56
N LYS A 225 -6.66 -21.66 15.85
CA LYS A 225 -7.88 -21.14 16.52
C LYS A 225 -7.83 -19.65 16.90
N PRO A 226 -6.68 -19.07 17.31
CA PRO A 226 -6.62 -17.65 17.66
C PRO A 226 -7.19 -16.76 16.56
N THR A 227 -8.04 -15.83 16.94
CA THR A 227 -8.66 -14.86 16.02
C THR A 227 -8.62 -13.48 16.67
N TYR A 228 -8.30 -12.47 15.88
CA TYR A 228 -8.29 -11.07 16.29
C TYR A 228 -9.18 -10.26 15.33
N GLU A 229 -10.10 -9.47 15.89
CA GLU A 229 -10.98 -8.59 15.09
C GLU A 229 -10.19 -7.36 14.63
N GLU A 230 -10.30 -7.04 13.34
CA GLU A 230 -9.66 -5.84 12.79
C GLU A 230 -10.24 -4.57 13.42
N GLN A 231 -9.36 -3.72 13.98
CA GLN A 231 -9.77 -2.53 14.73
C GLN A 231 -9.91 -1.28 13.84
N THR A 232 -9.36 -1.32 12.62
CA THR A 232 -9.40 -0.19 11.68
C THR A 232 -10.57 -0.25 10.71
N GLY A 233 -11.41 -1.29 10.82
CA GLY A 233 -12.56 -1.55 9.95
C GLY A 233 -12.25 -2.40 8.73
N GLY A 234 -10.98 -2.61 8.37
CA GLY A 234 -10.59 -3.46 7.23
C GLY A 234 -9.49 -2.86 6.36
N ASN A 235 -9.53 -3.18 5.07
CA ASN A 235 -8.53 -2.76 4.09
C ASN A 235 -9.03 -1.55 3.28
N ALA A 236 -8.15 -0.60 3.00
CA ALA A 236 -8.46 0.63 2.28
C ALA A 236 -7.33 1.02 1.31
N VAL A 237 -7.65 1.82 0.31
CA VAL A 237 -6.69 2.34 -0.67
C VAL A 237 -5.93 3.52 -0.06
N GLY A 238 -4.60 3.44 -0.05
CA GLY A 238 -3.71 4.52 0.39
C GLY A 238 -3.47 5.54 -0.72
N ILE A 239 -3.49 6.83 -0.35
CA ILE A 239 -3.34 7.97 -1.26
C ILE A 239 -2.45 9.03 -0.61
N ALA A 240 -1.58 9.68 -1.37
CA ALA A 240 -0.78 10.78 -0.84
C ALA A 240 -1.69 11.92 -0.32
N LYS A 241 -1.28 12.54 0.80
CA LYS A 241 -2.03 13.64 1.44
C LYS A 241 -2.37 14.78 0.48
N ASN A 242 -3.53 15.41 0.73
CA ASN A 242 -4.01 16.59 0.01
C ASN A 242 -4.36 16.35 -1.48
N ASN A 243 -4.92 15.16 -1.80
CA ASN A 243 -5.42 14.81 -3.12
C ASN A 243 -6.92 14.44 -3.07
N PRO A 244 -7.81 15.37 -2.67
CA PRO A 244 -9.22 15.07 -2.42
C PRO A 244 -10.00 14.65 -3.67
N GLN A 245 -9.59 15.10 -4.87
CA GLN A 245 -10.27 14.72 -6.11
C GLN A 245 -9.99 13.25 -6.46
N LEU A 246 -8.73 12.80 -6.32
CA LEU A 246 -8.38 11.40 -6.51
C LEU A 246 -9.04 10.51 -5.45
N LEU A 247 -9.03 10.94 -4.17
CA LEU A 247 -9.72 10.22 -3.09
C LEU A 247 -11.22 10.07 -3.36
N ALA A 248 -11.89 11.13 -3.79
CA ALA A 248 -13.31 11.08 -4.14
C ALA A 248 -13.57 10.10 -5.30
N LYS A 249 -12.69 10.07 -6.32
CA LYS A 249 -12.82 9.16 -7.44
C LYS A 249 -12.61 7.69 -7.03
N VAL A 250 -11.67 7.42 -6.13
CA VAL A 250 -11.45 6.07 -5.56
C VAL A 250 -12.68 5.63 -4.76
N ASN A 251 -13.21 6.49 -3.88
CA ASN A 251 -14.41 6.18 -3.09
C ASN A 251 -15.64 5.93 -3.98
N GLU A 252 -15.82 6.71 -5.06
CA GLU A 252 -16.89 6.48 -6.04
C GLU A 252 -16.82 5.05 -6.61
N VAL A 253 -15.61 4.58 -6.98
CA VAL A 253 -15.42 3.22 -7.51
C VAL A 253 -15.73 2.17 -6.44
N ILE A 254 -15.22 2.33 -5.21
CA ILE A 254 -15.46 1.38 -4.11
C ILE A 254 -16.97 1.27 -3.82
N THR A 255 -17.68 2.41 -3.77
CA THR A 255 -19.13 2.43 -3.58
C THR A 255 -19.84 1.70 -4.72
N GLU A 256 -19.52 2.00 -5.98
CA GLU A 256 -20.12 1.34 -7.15
C GLU A 256 -19.87 -0.18 -7.16
N LEU A 257 -18.67 -0.63 -6.78
CA LEU A 257 -18.34 -2.06 -6.69
C LEU A 257 -19.19 -2.76 -5.62
N ASN A 258 -19.33 -2.13 -4.45
CA ASN A 258 -20.15 -2.68 -3.35
C ASN A 258 -21.64 -2.71 -3.70
N GLU A 259 -22.20 -1.61 -4.22
CA GLU A 259 -23.61 -1.51 -4.55
C GLU A 259 -24.03 -2.43 -5.71
N SER A 260 -23.13 -2.69 -6.67
CA SER A 260 -23.39 -3.58 -7.80
C SER A 260 -23.17 -5.07 -7.49
N GLY A 261 -22.56 -5.41 -6.35
CA GLY A 261 -22.15 -6.77 -6.00
C GLY A 261 -20.88 -7.25 -6.71
N LYS A 262 -20.25 -6.42 -7.53
CA LYS A 262 -18.99 -6.76 -8.23
C LYS A 262 -17.83 -7.01 -7.26
N MET A 263 -17.82 -6.36 -6.10
CA MET A 263 -16.79 -6.62 -5.08
C MET A 263 -16.78 -8.09 -4.67
N ASP A 264 -17.96 -8.65 -4.36
CA ASP A 264 -18.10 -10.07 -4.01
C ASP A 264 -17.72 -10.99 -5.17
N GLU A 265 -18.03 -10.61 -6.42
CA GLU A 265 -17.62 -11.37 -7.61
C GLU A 265 -16.10 -11.40 -7.77
N TYR A 266 -15.40 -10.27 -7.57
CA TYR A 266 -13.95 -10.20 -7.65
C TYR A 266 -13.27 -11.01 -6.54
N ILE A 267 -13.78 -10.92 -5.31
CA ILE A 267 -13.29 -11.72 -4.18
C ILE A 267 -13.48 -13.22 -4.46
N ALA A 268 -14.65 -13.63 -4.95
CA ALA A 268 -14.92 -15.03 -5.28
C ALA A 268 -13.98 -15.53 -6.40
N LYS A 269 -13.82 -14.75 -7.47
CA LYS A 269 -12.91 -15.04 -8.59
C LYS A 269 -11.46 -15.15 -8.14
N ALA A 270 -11.00 -14.21 -7.31
CA ALA A 270 -9.64 -14.24 -6.79
C ALA A 270 -9.39 -15.45 -5.88
N ASN A 271 -10.37 -15.85 -5.06
CA ASN A 271 -10.31 -17.06 -4.26
C ASN A 271 -10.24 -18.32 -5.11
N GLU A 272 -11.00 -18.39 -6.22
CA GLU A 272 -10.95 -19.50 -7.16
C GLU A 272 -9.60 -19.55 -7.89
N LEU A 273 -9.13 -18.41 -8.37
CA LEU A 273 -7.83 -18.27 -9.03
C LEU A 273 -6.70 -18.72 -8.09
N ALA A 274 -6.66 -18.21 -6.86
CA ALA A 274 -5.64 -18.56 -5.87
C ALA A 274 -5.67 -20.06 -5.48
N ALA A 275 -6.86 -20.70 -5.53
CA ALA A 275 -7.01 -22.11 -5.21
C ALA A 275 -6.63 -23.06 -6.37
N THR A 276 -6.61 -22.58 -7.61
CA THR A 276 -6.48 -23.43 -8.82
C THR A 276 -5.27 -23.10 -9.69
N ALA A 277 -4.79 -21.86 -9.61
CA ALA A 277 -3.65 -21.41 -10.40
C ALA A 277 -2.30 -21.91 -9.85
N ASN A 278 -1.31 -21.92 -10.72
CA ASN A 278 0.08 -22.21 -10.35
C ASN A 278 0.69 -20.92 -9.74
N ILE A 279 0.55 -20.78 -8.42
CA ILE A 279 1.10 -19.62 -7.69
C ILE A 279 2.62 -19.68 -7.73
N VAL A 280 3.26 -18.55 -8.04
CA VAL A 280 4.71 -18.42 -8.01
C VAL A 280 5.12 -18.03 -6.59
N GLU A 281 5.79 -18.93 -5.89
CA GLU A 281 6.41 -18.69 -4.58
C GLU A 281 7.89 -18.34 -4.82
N GLU A 282 8.18 -17.04 -5.03
CA GLU A 282 9.57 -16.57 -5.11
C GLU A 282 10.15 -16.19 -3.75
#